data_a6cf78febab3c94b5eaebc87341d0d89
#
_entry.id   a6cf78febab3c94b5eaebc87341d0d89
#
_cell.length_a   1.000
_cell.length_b   1.000
_cell.length_c   1.000
_cell.angle_alpha   90.00
_cell.angle_beta   90.00
_cell.angle_gamma   90.00
#
_symmetry.space_group_name_H-M   'P 1'
#
loop_
_entity.id
_entity.type
_entity.pdbx_description
1 polymer ?
#
loop_
_entity_poly.entity_id
_entity_poly.type
_entity_poly.pdbx_seq_one_letter_code
_entity_poly.pdbx_strand_id
1 'polypeptide(L)'
;MNPSMERAQQELEELLEKSKVTAGLLVRVRGKQLTLVRQDAGPDGEPEDDPRVRLTHLGGDQFGVSVLRHTGTWERTPFAGSIDDVVAAIVDTMQHLVADWP
;
A
#
# COMPACT_ATOMS: atom_id res chain seq x y z
N MET A 1 -6.01 11.98 16.61
CA MET A 1 -4.96 11.56 15.66
C MET A 1 -4.07 10.53 16.31
N ASN A 2 -3.71 9.47 15.59
CA ASN A 2 -2.85 8.42 16.12
C ASN A 2 -1.41 8.64 15.62
N PRO A 3 -0.49 9.11 16.48
CA PRO A 3 0.88 9.40 16.04
C PRO A 3 1.61 8.18 15.47
N SER A 4 1.22 6.96 15.89
CA SER A 4 1.80 5.73 15.34
C SER A 4 1.50 5.57 13.85
N MET A 5 0.30 5.98 13.41
CA MET A 5 -0.08 5.85 12.01
C MET A 5 0.66 6.87 11.13
N GLU A 6 0.91 8.06 11.63
CA GLU A 6 1.71 9.05 10.89
C GLU A 6 3.15 8.56 10.70
N ARG A 7 3.74 8.01 11.75
CA ARG A 7 5.09 7.46 11.69
C ARG A 7 5.14 6.26 10.74
N ALA A 8 4.15 5.39 10.81
CA ALA A 8 4.04 4.24 9.92
C ALA A 8 3.93 4.69 8.45
N GLN A 9 3.15 5.74 8.19
CA GLN A 9 3.03 6.31 6.85
C GLN A 9 4.37 6.81 6.34
N GLN A 10 5.11 7.57 7.14
CA GLN A 10 6.43 8.09 6.76
C GLN A 10 7.42 6.97 6.48
N GLU A 11 7.48 5.98 7.35
CA GLU A 11 8.37 4.84 7.20
C GLU A 11 8.03 4.06 5.92
N LEU A 12 6.75 3.84 5.69
CA LEU A 12 6.27 3.15 4.50
C LEU A 12 6.64 3.93 3.23
N GLU A 13 6.40 5.23 3.20
CA GLU A 13 6.73 6.07 2.05
C GLU A 13 8.23 6.02 1.74
N GLU A 14 9.08 6.08 2.75
CA GLU A 14 10.54 5.99 2.57
C GLU A 14 10.96 4.64 1.99
N LEU A 15 10.38 3.55 2.48
CA LEU A 15 10.69 2.21 2.01
C LEU A 15 10.21 2.00 0.56
N LEU A 16 9.05 2.53 0.22
CA LEU A 16 8.49 2.41 -1.14
C LEU A 16 9.39 3.11 -2.17
N GLU A 17 10.01 4.22 -1.81
CA GLU A 17 10.90 4.96 -2.72
C GLU A 17 12.20 4.22 -3.02
N LYS A 18 12.59 3.26 -2.19
CA LYS A 18 13.84 2.51 -2.36
C LYS A 18 13.81 1.46 -3.46
N SER A 19 12.62 1.09 -3.94
CA SER A 19 12.47 0.08 -4.99
C SER A 19 11.82 0.69 -6.22
N LYS A 20 12.31 0.32 -7.40
CA LYS A 20 11.72 0.74 -8.67
C LYS A 20 10.28 0.22 -8.82
N VAL A 21 9.99 -0.92 -8.23
CA VAL A 21 8.66 -1.56 -8.31
C VAL A 21 7.63 -0.72 -7.57
N THR A 22 8.01 -0.12 -6.45
CA THR A 22 7.09 0.60 -5.57
C THR A 22 7.25 2.12 -5.64
N ALA A 23 8.28 2.62 -6.32
CA ALA A 23 8.48 4.05 -6.45
C ALA A 23 7.29 4.68 -7.17
N GLY A 24 6.84 5.82 -6.66
CA GLY A 24 5.66 6.50 -7.19
C GLY A 24 4.35 6.08 -6.56
N LEU A 25 4.33 5.01 -5.75
CA LEU A 25 3.15 4.66 -4.97
C LEU A 25 2.90 5.72 -3.90
N LEU A 26 1.64 6.09 -3.73
CA LEU A 26 1.23 7.03 -2.70
C LEU A 26 0.55 6.26 -1.58
N VAL A 27 0.65 6.79 -0.36
CA VAL A 27 0.06 6.17 0.82
C VAL A 27 -1.08 7.05 1.32
N ARG A 28 -2.28 6.48 1.41
CA ARG A 28 -3.45 7.15 1.97
C ARG A 28 -3.77 6.55 3.33
N VAL A 29 -3.82 7.38 4.35
CA VAL A 29 -4.13 6.94 5.72
C VAL A 29 -5.62 7.12 5.98
N ARG A 30 -6.26 6.08 6.49
CA ARG A 30 -7.65 6.14 6.91
C ARG A 30 -7.86 5.24 8.12
N GLY A 31 -8.04 5.82 9.30
CA GLY A 31 -8.16 5.06 10.53
C GLY A 31 -6.90 4.22 10.76
N LYS A 32 -7.06 2.92 10.85
CA LYS A 32 -5.96 1.97 11.06
C LYS A 32 -5.43 1.38 9.75
N GLN A 33 -5.79 1.98 8.62
CA GLN A 33 -5.43 1.44 7.31
C GLN A 33 -4.52 2.38 6.55
N LEU A 34 -3.53 1.80 5.88
CA LEU A 34 -2.63 2.49 4.95
C LEU A 34 -2.87 1.86 3.58
N THR A 35 -3.42 2.63 2.64
CA THR A 35 -3.71 2.13 1.31
C THR A 35 -2.67 2.64 0.33
N LEU A 36 -2.05 1.73 -0.39
CA LEU A 36 -1.06 2.03 -1.44
C LEU A 36 -1.81 2.22 -2.75
N VAL A 37 -1.64 3.39 -3.36
CA VAL A 37 -2.36 3.73 -4.58
C VAL A 37 -1.40 4.22 -5.67
N ARG A 38 -1.73 3.94 -6.93
CA ARG A 38 -1.17 4.61 -8.09
C ARG A 38 -2.14 5.72 -8.48
N GLN A 39 -1.63 6.79 -9.03
CA GLN A 39 -2.49 7.84 -9.59
C GLN A 39 -2.46 7.76 -11.10
N ASP A 40 -3.66 7.69 -11.68
CA ASP A 40 -3.86 7.69 -13.12
C ASP A 40 -4.66 8.92 -13.51
N ALA A 41 -4.57 9.33 -14.77
CA ALA A 41 -5.43 10.38 -15.30
C ALA A 41 -6.83 9.80 -15.52
N GLY A 42 -7.83 10.40 -14.87
CA GLY A 42 -9.23 10.02 -15.08
C GLY A 42 -9.74 10.50 -16.44
N PRO A 43 -10.99 10.15 -16.77
CA PRO A 43 -11.59 10.51 -18.06
C PRO A 43 -11.62 12.01 -18.36
N ASP A 44 -11.63 12.84 -17.31
CA ASP A 44 -11.64 14.30 -17.41
C ASP A 44 -10.24 14.91 -17.27
N GLY A 45 -9.20 14.08 -17.19
CA GLY A 45 -7.83 14.51 -16.97
C GLY A 45 -7.45 14.77 -15.52
N GLU A 46 -8.39 14.63 -14.59
CA GLU A 46 -8.12 14.78 -13.16
C GLU A 46 -7.43 13.52 -12.61
N PRO A 47 -6.48 13.67 -11.66
CA PRO A 47 -5.84 12.50 -11.07
C PRO A 47 -6.85 11.66 -10.28
N GLU A 48 -6.80 10.35 -10.50
CA GLU A 48 -7.63 9.39 -9.76
C GLU A 48 -6.73 8.38 -9.05
N ASP A 49 -7.08 8.05 -7.81
CA ASP A 49 -6.39 7.03 -7.05
C ASP A 49 -6.81 5.64 -7.54
N ASP A 50 -5.81 4.81 -7.84
CA ASP A 50 -6.01 3.40 -8.21
C ASP A 50 -5.44 2.56 -7.07
N PRO A 51 -6.28 2.10 -6.13
CA PRO A 51 -5.79 1.35 -4.97
C PRO A 51 -5.28 -0.03 -5.38
N ARG A 52 -4.16 -0.43 -4.79
CA ARG A 52 -3.48 -1.69 -5.13
C ARG A 52 -3.39 -2.63 -3.94
N VAL A 53 -2.91 -2.12 -2.80
CA VAL A 53 -2.64 -2.91 -1.60
C VAL A 53 -3.06 -2.10 -0.40
N ARG A 54 -3.58 -2.76 0.62
CA ARG A 54 -3.97 -2.13 1.88
C ARG A 54 -3.26 -2.81 3.04
N LEU A 55 -2.64 -2.00 3.89
CA LEU A 55 -2.07 -2.48 5.15
C LEU A 55 -3.02 -2.11 6.28
N THR A 56 -3.36 -3.08 7.12
CA THR A 56 -4.22 -2.87 8.29
C THR A 56 -3.42 -3.06 9.56
N HIS A 57 -3.42 -2.07 10.44
CA HIS A 57 -2.71 -2.14 11.71
C HIS A 57 -3.39 -3.15 12.62
N LEU A 58 -2.63 -4.15 13.05
CA LEU A 58 -3.13 -5.26 13.88
C LEU A 58 -2.81 -5.08 15.36
N GLY A 59 -1.95 -4.12 15.69
CA GLY A 59 -1.50 -3.84 17.05
C GLY A 59 0.03 -3.82 17.10
N GLY A 60 0.62 -3.04 18.00
CA GLY A 60 2.09 -2.88 18.05
C GLY A 60 2.63 -2.42 16.71
N ASP A 61 3.63 -3.12 16.19
CA ASP A 61 4.22 -2.87 14.86
C ASP A 61 3.74 -3.83 13.79
N GLN A 62 2.65 -4.55 14.04
CA GLN A 62 2.17 -5.57 13.11
C GLN A 62 1.10 -5.02 12.16
N PHE A 63 1.27 -5.34 10.88
CA PHE A 63 0.34 -4.94 9.81
C PHE A 63 -0.04 -6.18 9.00
N GLY A 64 -1.32 -6.30 8.69
CA GLY A 64 -1.80 -7.32 7.76
C GLY A 64 -1.90 -6.73 6.36
N VAL A 65 -1.75 -7.57 5.34
CA VAL A 65 -1.77 -7.16 3.95
C VAL A 65 -3.03 -7.67 3.27
N SER A 66 -3.74 -6.78 2.60
CA SER A 66 -4.89 -7.13 1.75
C SER A 66 -4.64 -6.62 0.35
N VAL A 67 -5.15 -7.33 -0.64
CA VAL A 67 -5.01 -6.95 -2.05
C VAL A 67 -6.40 -6.71 -2.64
N LEU A 68 -6.47 -5.79 -3.60
CA LEU A 68 -7.71 -5.50 -4.29
C LEU A 68 -7.83 -6.44 -5.49
N ARG A 69 -8.90 -7.23 -5.50
CA ARG A 69 -9.17 -8.14 -6.61
C ARG A 69 -9.82 -7.39 -7.76
N HIS A 70 -9.70 -7.94 -8.95
CA HIS A 70 -10.30 -7.34 -10.15
C HIS A 70 -11.84 -7.22 -10.06
N THR A 71 -12.45 -7.94 -9.12
CA THR A 71 -13.89 -7.83 -8.84
C THR A 71 -14.25 -6.61 -7.99
N GLY A 72 -13.25 -5.87 -7.51
CA GLY A 72 -13.45 -4.70 -6.65
C GLY A 72 -13.52 -5.01 -5.16
N THR A 73 -13.28 -6.27 -4.77
CA THR A 73 -13.28 -6.68 -3.37
C THR A 73 -11.86 -6.80 -2.81
N TRP A 74 -11.71 -6.40 -1.54
CA TRP A 74 -10.44 -6.57 -0.83
C TRP A 74 -10.36 -8.00 -0.29
N GLU A 75 -9.22 -8.64 -0.51
CA GLU A 75 -8.95 -9.99 -0.01
C GLU A 75 -7.73 -9.98 0.89
N ARG A 76 -7.88 -10.56 2.09
CA ARG A 76 -6.77 -10.71 3.02
C ARG A 76 -5.81 -11.76 2.50
N THR A 77 -4.50 -11.46 2.64
CA THR A 77 -3.44 -12.42 2.35
C THR A 77 -2.90 -12.98 3.66
N PRO A 78 -2.12 -14.06 3.63
CA PRO A 78 -1.46 -14.57 4.83
C PRO A 78 -0.26 -13.72 5.28
N PHE A 79 0.10 -12.68 4.53
CA PHE A 79 1.25 -11.85 4.87
C PHE A 79 0.90 -10.90 6.01
N ALA A 80 1.76 -10.88 7.03
CA ALA A 80 1.66 -9.95 8.14
C ALA A 80 3.05 -9.76 8.74
N GLY A 81 3.28 -8.61 9.36
CA GLY A 81 4.55 -8.31 9.99
C GLY A 81 4.74 -6.82 10.17
N SER A 82 5.98 -6.41 10.41
CA SER A 82 6.34 -5.00 10.48
C SER A 82 6.22 -4.34 9.11
N ILE A 83 6.32 -3.01 9.08
CA ILE A 83 6.33 -2.27 7.80
C ILE A 83 7.42 -2.80 6.88
N ASP A 84 8.63 -3.04 7.41
CA ASP A 84 9.73 -3.60 6.61
C ASP A 84 9.37 -4.97 6.02
N ASP A 85 8.78 -5.83 6.83
CA ASP A 85 8.39 -7.19 6.41
C ASP A 85 7.33 -7.15 5.31
N VAL A 86 6.31 -6.32 5.46
CA VAL A 86 5.23 -6.26 4.48
C VAL A 86 5.68 -5.60 3.18
N VAL A 87 6.57 -4.61 3.23
CA VAL A 87 7.13 -4.01 2.02
C VAL A 87 7.98 -5.04 1.27
N ALA A 88 8.80 -5.81 1.98
CA ALA A 88 9.59 -6.88 1.36
C ALA A 88 8.69 -7.90 0.66
N ALA A 89 7.59 -8.30 1.30
CA ALA A 89 6.63 -9.23 0.71
C ALA A 89 5.98 -8.64 -0.56
N ILE A 90 5.66 -7.36 -0.55
CA ILE A 90 5.08 -6.68 -1.71
C ILE A 90 6.08 -6.65 -2.87
N VAL A 91 7.34 -6.28 -2.60
CA VAL A 91 8.36 -6.20 -3.62
C VAL A 91 8.70 -7.58 -4.19
N ASP A 92 8.78 -8.60 -3.33
CA ASP A 92 9.22 -9.93 -3.75
C ASP A 92 8.11 -10.77 -4.39
N THR A 93 6.87 -10.65 -3.92
CA THR A 93 5.78 -11.54 -4.33
C THR A 93 4.61 -10.85 -5.02
N MET A 94 4.44 -9.55 -4.81
CA MET A 94 3.26 -8.82 -5.29
C MET A 94 3.61 -7.72 -6.29
N GLN A 95 4.75 -7.84 -6.97
CA GLN A 95 5.23 -6.82 -7.90
C GLN A 95 4.18 -6.44 -8.94
N HIS A 96 3.49 -7.43 -9.49
CA HIS A 96 2.50 -7.22 -10.55
C HIS A 96 1.27 -6.44 -10.07
N LEU A 97 1.00 -6.45 -8.76
CA LEU A 97 -0.15 -5.73 -8.20
C LEU A 97 0.12 -4.25 -8.03
N VAL A 98 1.38 -3.88 -7.80
CA VAL A 98 1.76 -2.50 -7.52
C VAL A 98 2.47 -1.83 -8.69
N ALA A 99 2.80 -2.60 -9.74
CA ALA A 99 3.50 -2.08 -10.91
C ALA A 99 2.67 -1.00 -11.60
N ASP A 100 3.39 -0.13 -12.31
CA ASP A 100 2.77 0.91 -13.12
C ASP A 100 2.38 0.28 -14.46
N TRP A 101 1.13 -0.11 -14.58
CA TRP A 101 0.65 -0.78 -15.80
C TRP A 101 0.47 0.21 -16.94
N PRO A 102 0.80 -0.19 -18.15
CA PRO A 102 0.57 0.64 -19.33
C PRO A 102 -0.91 0.91 -19.62
#